data_aaa8e5a81d909084ee74404b237e2104
#
_entry.id   aaa8e5a81d909084ee74404b237e2104
#
_cell.length_a   1.000
_cell.length_b   1.000
_cell.length_c   1.000
_cell.angle_alpha   90.00
_cell.angle_beta   90.00
_cell.angle_gamma   90.00
#
_symmetry.space_group_name_H-M   'P 1'
#
loop_
_entity.id
_entity.type
_entity.pdbx_description
1 polymer ?
#
loop_
_entity_poly.entity_id
_entity_poly.type
_entity_poly.pdbx_seq_one_letter_code
_entity_poly.pdbx_strand_id
1 'polypeptide(L)'
;MLFGKLLPREGNFFELFNQHANHLVAAAEAFEQLVAGYGDENDRERAAKAIDDAEHAADRVTHEVNRLLHQTFITPIDREQIHALINTMDDVADLIQDAAETLSLYDVRSMTDDIKRLSDLNLKCCGRVRHVVSLPVSYTHLRAHETKAN
;
A
#
# COMPACT_ATOMS: atom_id res chain seq x y z
N MET A 1 5.19 17.83 -35.07
CA MET A 1 4.29 17.35 -33.99
C MET A 1 5.10 17.09 -32.71
N LEU A 2 5.43 18.16 -31.97
CA LEU A 2 6.32 18.05 -30.78
C LEU A 2 5.57 18.22 -29.44
N PHE A 3 4.26 18.43 -29.46
CA PHE A 3 3.45 18.71 -28.28
C PHE A 3 2.88 17.47 -27.59
N GLY A 4 2.98 16.28 -28.16
CA GLY A 4 2.46 15.03 -27.57
C GLY A 4 3.28 14.48 -26.39
N LYS A 5 4.49 15.03 -26.14
CA LYS A 5 5.37 14.60 -25.03
C LYS A 5 5.26 15.45 -23.75
N LEU A 6 4.46 16.52 -23.79
CA LEU A 6 4.28 17.46 -22.67
C LEU A 6 2.98 17.26 -21.90
N LEU A 7 2.13 16.31 -22.30
CA LEU A 7 1.00 15.92 -21.47
C LEU A 7 1.54 15.16 -20.24
N PRO A 8 1.16 15.57 -19.01
CA PRO A 8 1.57 14.86 -17.81
C PRO A 8 1.21 13.38 -17.96
N ARG A 9 2.11 12.50 -17.57
CA ARG A 9 1.81 11.07 -17.43
C ARG A 9 0.94 10.87 -16.16
N GLU A 10 -0.25 11.44 -16.17
CA GLU A 10 -1.21 11.38 -15.05
C GLU A 10 -1.54 9.94 -14.65
N GLY A 11 -1.53 9.01 -15.62
CA GLY A 11 -1.80 7.59 -15.40
C GLY A 11 -0.78 6.85 -14.55
N ASN A 12 0.47 7.31 -14.46
CA ASN A 12 1.49 6.56 -13.72
C ASN A 12 1.30 6.60 -12.19
N PHE A 13 0.86 7.73 -11.60
CA PHE A 13 0.67 7.80 -10.15
C PHE A 13 -0.44 6.87 -9.66
N PHE A 14 -1.59 6.87 -10.32
CA PHE A 14 -2.71 6.01 -9.94
C PHE A 14 -2.41 4.53 -10.18
N GLU A 15 -1.66 4.20 -11.22
CA GLU A 15 -1.19 2.84 -11.47
C GLU A 15 -0.24 2.39 -10.35
N LEU A 16 0.71 3.23 -9.95
CA LEU A 16 1.63 2.95 -8.85
C LEU A 16 0.88 2.79 -7.51
N PHE A 17 -0.11 3.64 -7.23
CA PHE A 17 -0.95 3.46 -6.03
C PHE A 17 -1.67 2.11 -6.04
N ASN A 18 -2.22 1.68 -7.18
CA ASN A 18 -2.85 0.37 -7.30
C ASN A 18 -1.85 -0.78 -7.12
N GLN A 19 -0.63 -0.65 -7.65
CA GLN A 19 0.44 -1.63 -7.46
C GLN A 19 0.81 -1.72 -5.97
N HIS A 20 1.02 -0.59 -5.30
CA HIS A 20 1.31 -0.57 -3.86
C HIS A 20 0.19 -1.20 -3.05
N ALA A 21 -1.07 -0.84 -3.32
CA ALA A 21 -2.24 -1.40 -2.63
C ALA A 21 -2.37 -2.93 -2.83
N ASN A 22 -1.96 -3.46 -3.98
CA ASN A 22 -1.90 -4.90 -4.20
C ASN A 22 -0.83 -5.57 -3.32
N HIS A 23 0.36 -4.96 -3.18
CA HIS A 23 1.41 -5.47 -2.30
C HIS A 23 0.99 -5.37 -0.83
N LEU A 24 0.31 -4.30 -0.43
CA LEU A 24 -0.24 -4.14 0.91
C LEU A 24 -1.25 -5.26 1.25
N VAL A 25 -2.15 -5.60 0.32
CA VAL A 25 -3.07 -6.73 0.51
C VAL A 25 -2.31 -8.05 0.58
N ALA A 26 -1.28 -8.25 -0.25
CA ALA A 26 -0.46 -9.46 -0.22
C ALA A 26 0.27 -9.62 1.13
N ALA A 27 0.81 -8.54 1.71
CA ALA A 27 1.40 -8.55 3.05
C ALA A 27 0.37 -8.92 4.12
N ALA A 28 -0.83 -8.34 4.06
CA ALA A 28 -1.90 -8.63 5.00
C ALA A 28 -2.43 -10.08 4.89
N GLU A 29 -2.54 -10.62 3.67
CA GLU A 29 -2.88 -12.04 3.43
C GLU A 29 -1.81 -12.98 3.99
N ALA A 30 -0.54 -12.67 3.78
CA ALA A 30 0.56 -13.44 4.32
C ALA A 30 0.60 -13.38 5.86
N PHE A 31 0.28 -12.22 6.45
CA PHE A 31 0.18 -12.07 7.91
C PHE A 31 -0.99 -12.89 8.49
N GLU A 32 -2.14 -12.92 7.81
CA GLU A 32 -3.25 -13.78 8.22
C GLU A 32 -2.85 -15.27 8.18
N GLN A 33 -2.13 -15.70 7.13
CA GLN A 33 -1.59 -17.05 7.02
C GLN A 33 -0.57 -17.36 8.12
N LEU A 34 0.31 -16.40 8.47
CA LEU A 34 1.23 -16.53 9.59
C LEU A 34 0.48 -16.81 10.89
N VAL A 35 -0.55 -16.03 11.17
CA VAL A 35 -1.37 -16.17 12.39
C VAL A 35 -2.15 -17.48 12.40
N ALA A 36 -2.72 -17.88 11.26
CA ALA A 36 -3.50 -19.12 11.14
C ALA A 36 -2.62 -20.38 11.25
N GLY A 37 -1.47 -20.37 10.61
CA GLY A 37 -0.53 -21.49 10.55
C GLY A 37 0.55 -21.48 11.62
N TYR A 38 0.44 -20.64 12.64
CA TYR A 38 1.53 -20.35 13.58
C TYR A 38 2.11 -21.57 14.32
N GLY A 39 1.34 -22.64 14.46
CA GLY A 39 1.79 -23.89 15.10
C GLY A 39 2.83 -24.67 14.30
N ASP A 40 2.95 -24.50 13.00
CA ASP A 40 3.91 -25.16 12.11
C ASP A 40 5.07 -24.23 11.75
N GLU A 41 6.30 -24.69 11.94
CA GLU A 41 7.51 -23.88 11.69
C GLU A 41 7.70 -23.53 10.22
N ASN A 42 7.46 -24.49 9.32
CA ASN A 42 7.60 -24.26 7.88
C ASN A 42 6.54 -23.27 7.36
N ASP A 43 5.32 -23.32 7.93
CA ASP A 43 4.26 -22.38 7.60
C ASP A 43 4.61 -20.98 8.07
N ARG A 44 5.20 -20.84 9.28
CA ARG A 44 5.69 -19.55 9.80
C ARG A 44 6.77 -18.95 8.92
N GLU A 45 7.82 -19.74 8.58
CA GLU A 45 8.91 -19.26 7.76
C GLU A 45 8.44 -18.85 6.36
N ARG A 46 7.55 -19.65 5.76
CA ARG A 46 6.99 -19.32 4.45
C ARG A 46 6.15 -18.04 4.47
N ALA A 47 5.31 -17.87 5.50
CA ALA A 47 4.48 -16.69 5.64
C ALA A 47 5.31 -15.44 5.96
N ALA A 48 6.29 -15.54 6.86
CA ALA A 48 7.21 -14.45 7.16
C ALA A 48 7.96 -13.97 5.91
N LYS A 49 8.51 -14.93 5.13
CA LYS A 49 9.15 -14.58 3.86
C LYS A 49 8.18 -13.91 2.87
N ALA A 50 6.94 -14.34 2.81
CA ALA A 50 5.95 -13.73 1.92
C ALA A 50 5.61 -12.30 2.34
N ILE A 51 5.62 -12.00 3.66
CA ILE A 51 5.45 -10.65 4.19
C ILE A 51 6.63 -9.77 3.76
N ASP A 52 7.87 -10.22 3.96
CA ASP A 52 9.07 -9.50 3.56
C ASP A 52 9.09 -9.21 2.05
N ASP A 53 8.78 -10.22 1.24
CA ASP A 53 8.73 -10.07 -0.22
C ASP A 53 7.67 -9.03 -0.66
N ALA A 54 6.53 -8.99 0.03
CA ALA A 54 5.45 -8.04 -0.25
C ALA A 54 5.77 -6.62 0.20
N GLU A 55 6.35 -6.44 1.41
CA GLU A 55 6.81 -5.15 1.92
C GLU A 55 7.90 -4.58 1.01
N HIS A 56 8.96 -5.32 0.71
CA HIS A 56 10.01 -4.88 -0.20
C HIS A 56 9.47 -4.52 -1.60
N ALA A 57 8.40 -5.16 -2.05
CA ALA A 57 7.75 -4.79 -3.31
C ALA A 57 6.95 -3.48 -3.18
N ALA A 58 6.30 -3.23 -2.04
CA ALA A 58 5.61 -1.99 -1.73
C ALA A 58 6.59 -0.81 -1.64
N ASP A 59 7.69 -0.97 -0.88
CA ASP A 59 8.76 0.03 -0.73
C ASP A 59 9.33 0.48 -2.09
N ARG A 60 9.60 -0.48 -2.99
CA ARG A 60 10.05 -0.12 -4.36
C ARG A 60 9.04 0.77 -5.09
N VAL A 61 7.74 0.55 -4.89
CA VAL A 61 6.70 1.41 -5.49
C VAL A 61 6.70 2.79 -4.83
N THR A 62 6.86 2.87 -3.52
CA THR A 62 6.98 4.12 -2.76
C THR A 62 8.15 4.95 -3.25
N HIS A 63 9.32 4.34 -3.43
CA HIS A 63 10.48 4.99 -4.02
C HIS A 63 10.22 5.50 -5.45
N GLU A 64 9.53 4.72 -6.27
CA GLU A 64 9.19 5.11 -7.64
C GLU A 64 8.21 6.28 -7.69
N VAL A 65 7.19 6.32 -6.80
CA VAL A 65 6.27 7.47 -6.67
C VAL A 65 7.03 8.72 -6.27
N ASN A 66 7.91 8.63 -5.27
CA ASN A 66 8.71 9.76 -4.82
C ASN A 66 9.67 10.25 -5.91
N ARG A 67 10.31 9.34 -6.64
CA ARG A 67 11.14 9.67 -7.80
C ARG A 67 10.33 10.38 -8.89
N LEU A 68 9.15 9.87 -9.20
CA LEU A 68 8.27 10.45 -10.21
C LEU A 68 7.78 11.84 -9.80
N LEU A 69 7.49 12.07 -8.50
CA LEU A 69 7.17 13.38 -7.96
C LEU A 69 8.28 14.40 -8.23
N HIS A 70 9.54 14.03 -8.04
CA HIS A 70 10.66 14.94 -8.31
C HIS A 70 10.84 15.29 -9.79
N GLN A 71 10.40 14.40 -10.69
CA GLN A 71 10.56 14.55 -12.13
C GLN A 71 9.33 15.16 -12.84
N THR A 72 8.19 15.22 -12.15
CA THR A 72 6.92 15.69 -12.73
C THR A 72 6.66 17.14 -12.31
N PHE A 73 6.50 18.03 -13.29
CA PHE A 73 6.22 19.44 -13.04
C PHE A 73 4.75 19.68 -12.67
N ILE A 74 3.82 19.02 -13.37
CA ILE A 74 2.38 19.10 -13.11
C ILE A 74 1.89 17.72 -12.66
N THR A 75 1.30 17.64 -11.47
CA THR A 75 0.75 16.42 -10.88
C THR A 75 -0.79 16.40 -10.99
N PRO A 76 -1.41 15.21 -11.08
CA PRO A 76 -2.87 15.09 -11.24
C PRO A 76 -3.67 15.56 -10.03
N ILE A 77 -3.10 15.47 -8.84
CA ILE A 77 -3.61 15.98 -7.57
C ILE A 77 -2.47 16.69 -6.85
N ASP A 78 -2.76 17.32 -5.73
CA ASP A 78 -1.75 18.02 -4.94
C ASP A 78 -0.55 17.13 -4.60
N ARG A 79 0.66 17.66 -4.79
CA ARG A 79 1.93 16.94 -4.62
C ARG A 79 2.12 16.43 -3.19
N GLU A 80 1.73 17.23 -2.19
CA GLU A 80 1.83 16.86 -0.78
C GLU A 80 0.85 15.74 -0.45
N GLN A 81 -0.32 15.72 -1.09
CA GLN A 81 -1.31 14.65 -0.93
C GLN A 81 -0.82 13.33 -1.55
N ILE A 82 -0.15 13.37 -2.72
CA ILE A 82 0.47 12.18 -3.32
C ILE A 82 1.52 11.60 -2.38
N HIS A 83 2.41 12.47 -1.88
CA HIS A 83 3.49 12.08 -0.97
C HIS A 83 2.93 11.50 0.33
N ALA A 84 1.94 12.17 0.94
CA ALA A 84 1.32 11.70 2.17
C ALA A 84 0.61 10.34 1.97
N LEU A 85 -0.13 10.17 0.87
CA LEU A 85 -0.84 8.93 0.59
C LEU A 85 0.12 7.75 0.48
N ILE A 86 1.14 7.87 -0.37
CA ILE A 86 2.05 6.73 -0.61
C ILE A 86 2.83 6.36 0.64
N ASN A 87 3.35 7.34 1.40
CA ASN A 87 4.09 7.05 2.63
C ASN A 87 3.18 6.46 3.72
N THR A 88 1.93 6.92 3.85
CA THR A 88 1.00 6.31 4.82
C THR A 88 0.63 4.88 4.43
N MET A 89 0.55 4.57 3.14
CA MET A 89 0.34 3.19 2.69
C MET A 89 1.57 2.32 2.98
N ASP A 90 2.76 2.87 2.83
CA ASP A 90 4.04 2.23 3.12
C ASP A 90 4.17 1.93 4.63
N ASP A 91 3.89 2.90 5.48
CA ASP A 91 3.85 2.73 6.95
C ASP A 91 2.99 1.53 7.37
N VAL A 92 1.89 1.24 6.66
CA VAL A 92 1.05 0.07 6.97
C VAL A 92 1.74 -1.24 6.59
N ALA A 93 2.46 -1.29 5.47
CA ALA A 93 3.23 -2.48 5.06
C ALA A 93 4.37 -2.75 6.05
N ASP A 94 5.12 -1.71 6.43
CA ASP A 94 6.18 -1.77 7.44
C ASP A 94 5.66 -2.30 8.78
N LEU A 95 4.52 -1.79 9.26
CA LEU A 95 3.92 -2.23 10.53
C LEU A 95 3.45 -3.69 10.48
N ILE A 96 3.03 -4.21 9.33
CA ILE A 96 2.71 -5.64 9.17
C ILE A 96 3.98 -6.48 9.28
N GLN A 97 5.07 -6.05 8.65
CA GLN A 97 6.38 -6.71 8.74
C GLN A 97 6.90 -6.67 10.18
N ASP A 98 6.93 -5.50 10.82
CA ASP A 98 7.36 -5.34 12.21
C ASP A 98 6.58 -6.26 13.18
N ALA A 99 5.26 -6.39 12.96
CA ALA A 99 4.44 -7.29 13.76
C ALA A 99 4.85 -8.77 13.56
N ALA A 100 5.11 -9.19 12.33
CA ALA A 100 5.55 -10.55 12.01
C ALA A 100 6.95 -10.84 12.60
N GLU A 101 7.88 -9.91 12.48
CA GLU A 101 9.22 -10.01 13.09
C GLU A 101 9.13 -10.10 14.60
N THR A 102 8.30 -9.26 15.23
CA THR A 102 8.05 -9.28 16.67
C THR A 102 7.55 -10.64 17.15
N LEU A 103 6.61 -11.26 16.43
CA LEU A 103 6.12 -12.60 16.74
C LEU A 103 7.22 -13.66 16.64
N SER A 104 8.18 -13.47 15.73
CA SER A 104 9.32 -14.39 15.55
C SER A 104 10.39 -14.22 16.63
N LEU A 105 10.59 -12.99 17.13
CA LEU A 105 11.60 -12.66 18.15
C LEU A 105 11.18 -13.12 19.55
N TYR A 106 9.90 -13.09 19.86
CA TYR A 106 9.38 -13.53 21.13
C TYR A 106 8.93 -15.00 21.05
N ASP A 107 9.18 -15.80 22.09
CA ASP A 107 8.74 -17.22 22.16
C ASP A 107 7.20 -17.33 22.31
N VAL A 108 6.49 -16.83 21.28
CA VAL A 108 5.04 -16.94 21.21
C VAL A 108 4.70 -18.35 20.75
N ARG A 109 3.96 -19.10 21.57
CA ARG A 109 3.67 -20.52 21.34
C ARG A 109 2.31 -20.77 20.68
N SER A 110 1.41 -19.81 20.78
CA SER A 110 0.06 -19.91 20.21
C SER A 110 -0.55 -18.55 19.96
N MET A 111 -1.38 -18.47 18.93
CA MET A 111 -2.15 -17.27 18.61
C MET A 111 -3.47 -17.26 19.34
N THR A 112 -3.76 -16.15 20.03
CA THR A 112 -5.07 -15.93 20.69
C THR A 112 -6.15 -15.65 19.63
N ASP A 113 -7.40 -15.84 20.00
CA ASP A 113 -8.53 -15.53 19.12
C ASP A 113 -8.61 -14.03 18.80
N ASP A 114 -8.15 -13.17 19.70
CA ASP A 114 -8.09 -11.71 19.45
C ASP A 114 -7.06 -11.37 18.38
N ILE A 115 -5.89 -12.00 18.38
CA ILE A 115 -4.88 -11.81 17.33
C ILE A 115 -5.42 -12.29 15.97
N LYS A 116 -6.12 -13.43 15.92
CA LYS A 116 -6.75 -13.93 14.70
C LYS A 116 -7.80 -12.95 14.18
N ARG A 117 -8.62 -12.38 15.06
CA ARG A 117 -9.62 -11.37 14.69
C ARG A 117 -8.98 -10.07 14.20
N LEU A 118 -7.88 -9.64 14.83
CA LEU A 118 -7.14 -8.46 14.39
C LEU A 118 -6.50 -8.67 13.01
N SER A 119 -5.93 -9.84 12.74
CA SER A 119 -5.36 -10.14 11.41
C SER A 119 -6.42 -10.13 10.30
N ASP A 120 -7.60 -10.74 10.55
CA ASP A 120 -8.74 -10.69 9.62
C ASP A 120 -9.24 -9.26 9.38
N LEU A 121 -9.33 -8.44 10.43
CA LEU A 121 -9.72 -7.04 10.30
C LEU A 121 -8.68 -6.23 9.52
N ASN A 122 -7.39 -6.46 9.78
CA ASN A 122 -6.31 -5.82 9.03
C ASN A 122 -6.42 -6.14 7.53
N LEU A 123 -6.58 -7.41 7.16
CA LEU A 123 -6.77 -7.83 5.77
C LEU A 123 -7.98 -7.14 5.13
N LYS A 124 -9.10 -7.07 5.84
CA LYS A 124 -10.30 -6.36 5.37
C LYS A 124 -10.05 -4.87 5.16
N CYS A 125 -9.31 -4.21 6.05
CA CYS A 125 -8.92 -2.80 5.91
C CYS A 125 -8.03 -2.58 4.68
N CYS A 126 -6.99 -3.39 4.49
CA CYS A 126 -6.12 -3.32 3.32
C CYS A 126 -6.91 -3.55 2.01
N GLY A 127 -7.85 -4.50 2.01
CA GLY A 127 -8.76 -4.71 0.89
C GLY A 127 -9.65 -3.50 0.58
N ARG A 128 -10.07 -2.75 1.59
CA ARG A 128 -10.82 -1.50 1.43
C ARG A 128 -9.95 -0.38 0.85
N VAL A 129 -8.71 -0.25 1.32
CA VAL A 129 -7.74 0.70 0.74
C VAL A 129 -7.54 0.41 -0.74
N ARG A 130 -7.25 -0.85 -1.10
CA ARG A 130 -7.12 -1.26 -2.51
C ARG A 130 -8.36 -0.90 -3.33
N HIS A 131 -9.55 -1.16 -2.81
CA HIS A 131 -10.79 -0.82 -3.51
C HIS A 131 -10.91 0.69 -3.75
N VAL A 132 -10.69 1.51 -2.73
CA VAL A 132 -10.79 2.98 -2.85
C VAL A 132 -9.77 3.53 -3.85
N VAL A 133 -8.53 3.07 -3.79
CA VAL A 133 -7.45 3.51 -4.68
C VAL A 133 -7.72 3.10 -6.14
N SER A 134 -8.43 1.98 -6.36
CA SER A 134 -8.78 1.50 -7.71
C SER A 134 -9.96 2.24 -8.35
N LEU A 135 -10.69 3.07 -7.58
CA LEU A 135 -11.82 3.82 -8.13
C LEU A 135 -11.33 4.87 -9.15
N PRO A 136 -12.03 5.01 -10.28
CA PRO A 136 -11.66 6.02 -11.26
C PRO A 136 -11.82 7.42 -10.67
N VAL A 137 -10.74 8.20 -10.66
CA VAL A 137 -10.76 9.60 -10.23
C VAL A 137 -11.42 10.42 -11.33
N SER A 138 -12.65 10.89 -11.08
CA SER A 138 -13.33 11.80 -12.00
C SER A 138 -12.87 13.25 -11.73
N TYR A 139 -12.00 13.76 -12.59
CA TYR A 139 -11.46 15.13 -12.51
C TYR A 139 -12.51 16.24 -12.69
N THR A 140 -13.75 15.91 -13.04
CA THR A 140 -14.80 16.91 -13.29
C THR A 140 -15.19 17.71 -12.07
N HIS A 141 -14.98 17.19 -10.84
CA HIS A 141 -15.31 17.90 -9.61
C HIS A 141 -14.22 18.88 -9.12
N LEU A 142 -12.96 18.68 -9.49
CA LEU A 142 -11.87 19.55 -9.05
C LEU A 142 -11.85 20.89 -9.82
N ARG A 143 -12.24 20.92 -11.09
CA ARG A 143 -12.38 22.15 -11.88
C ARG A 143 -13.56 23.05 -11.47
N ALA A 144 -14.57 22.52 -10.80
CA ALA A 144 -15.75 23.30 -10.40
C ALA A 144 -15.46 24.25 -9.21
N HIS A 145 -14.39 24.05 -8.46
CA HIS A 145 -14.01 24.94 -7.35
C HIS A 145 -13.12 26.12 -7.78
N GLU A 146 -12.34 25.98 -8.85
CA GLU A 146 -11.48 27.07 -9.34
C GLU A 146 -12.24 28.16 -10.11
N THR A 147 -13.40 27.85 -10.68
CA THR A 147 -14.21 28.83 -11.45
C THR A 147 -15.16 29.69 -10.61
N LYS A 148 -15.24 29.50 -9.28
CA LYS A 148 -16.08 30.32 -8.38
C LYS A 148 -15.30 31.39 -7.61
N ALA A 149 -14.02 31.58 -7.87
CA ALA A 149 -13.15 32.55 -7.21
C ALA A 149 -12.73 33.72 -8.14
N ASN A 150 -13.61 34.14 -9.07
CA ASN A 150 -13.50 35.40 -9.81
C ASN A 150 -14.84 36.13 -9.81
#